data_dd7a26fa2eb784ced4a266fa368984b9
#
_entry.id   dd7a26fa2eb784ced4a266fa368984b9
#
_cell.length_a   1.000
_cell.length_b   1.000
_cell.length_c   1.000
_cell.angle_alpha   90.00
_cell.angle_beta   90.00
_cell.angle_gamma   90.00
#
_symmetry.space_group_name_H-M   'P 1'
#
loop_
_entity.id
_entity.type
_entity.pdbx_description
1 polymer ?
#
loop_
_entity_poly.entity_id
_entity_poly.type
_entity_poly.pdbx_seq_one_letter_code
_entity_poly.pdbx_strand_id
1 'polypeptide(L)'
;MNAVSSVPSDIVSLRMIHCRAEQAAREAQYHLAVFHYRTCLEVAERREDCRAVEFFALRLADCYDCMGLGHKAEDFRALADSGDGPALLG
;
A
#
# COMPACT_ATOMS: atom_id res chain seq x y z
N MET A 1 12.47 23.32 7.53
CA MET A 1 12.26 22.91 7.25
C MET A 1 12.21 21.95 6.77
N ASN A 2 12.07 21.64 6.82
CA ASN A 2 12.02 20.86 6.36
C ASN A 2 11.66 20.16 5.73
N ALA A 3 11.63 19.93 5.50
CA ALA A 3 11.42 19.37 4.89
C ALA A 3 11.05 18.70 4.40
N VAL A 4 11.04 18.77 4.28
CA VAL A 4 10.57 18.23 3.75
C VAL A 4 10.36 16.93 3.44
N SER A 5 9.88 16.20 4.04
CA SER A 5 9.61 14.86 3.75
C SER A 5 8.36 14.77 2.92
N SER A 6 8.45 14.08 1.80
CA SER A 6 7.29 13.94 0.93
C SER A 6 6.36 12.85 1.42
N VAL A 7 6.82 12.02 2.36
CA VAL A 7 6.03 10.91 2.88
C VAL A 7 5.67 11.18 4.32
N PRO A 8 4.37 11.24 4.65
CA PRO A 8 3.99 11.51 6.02
C PRO A 8 4.38 10.35 6.94
N SER A 9 4.69 10.69 8.17
CA SER A 9 5.08 9.67 9.12
C SER A 9 4.10 9.55 10.28
N ASP A 10 3.12 10.45 10.37
CA ASP A 10 2.19 10.37 11.49
C ASP A 10 0.94 9.59 11.10
N ILE A 11 0.25 9.12 12.13
CA ILE A 11 -0.87 8.23 11.93
C ILE A 11 -2.08 8.95 11.34
N VAL A 12 -2.23 10.23 11.64
CA VAL A 12 -3.36 11.00 11.11
C VAL A 12 -3.23 11.16 9.60
N SER A 13 -2.03 11.55 9.15
CA SER A 13 -1.80 11.69 7.72
C SER A 13 -1.96 10.37 7.00
N LEU A 14 -1.48 9.29 7.60
CA LEU A 14 -1.62 7.97 7.00
C LEU A 14 -3.09 7.62 6.84
N ARG A 15 -3.90 7.88 7.85
CA ARG A 15 -5.32 7.59 7.76
C ARG A 15 -6.01 8.38 6.68
N MET A 16 -5.62 9.64 6.51
CA MET A 16 -6.21 10.46 5.47
C MET A 16 -5.88 9.92 4.09
N ILE A 17 -4.64 9.52 3.89
CA ILE A 17 -4.22 8.97 2.60
C ILE A 17 -4.93 7.65 2.35
N HIS A 18 -5.05 6.83 3.37
CA HIS A 18 -5.76 5.56 3.25
C HIS A 18 -7.21 5.81 2.85
N CYS A 19 -7.87 6.77 3.48
CA CYS A 19 -9.25 7.09 3.13
C CYS A 19 -9.36 7.54 1.68
N ARG A 20 -8.41 8.33 1.21
CA ARG A 20 -8.43 8.77 -0.18
C ARG A 20 -8.23 7.62 -1.14
N ALA A 21 -7.36 6.67 -0.77
CA ALA A 21 -7.15 5.49 -1.59
C ALA A 21 -8.44 4.67 -1.69
N GLU A 22 -9.09 4.45 -0.55
CA GLU A 22 -10.33 3.69 -0.53
C GLU A 22 -11.42 4.36 -1.35
N GLN A 23 -11.51 5.67 -1.24
CA GLN A 23 -12.50 6.41 -2.01
C GLN A 23 -12.24 6.29 -3.51
N ALA A 24 -10.98 6.47 -3.90
CA ALA A 24 -10.63 6.36 -5.31
C ALA A 24 -10.95 4.97 -5.85
N ALA A 25 -10.66 3.93 -5.06
CA ALA A 25 -10.97 2.57 -5.48
C ALA A 25 -12.47 2.36 -5.64
N ARG A 26 -13.25 2.89 -4.71
CA ARG A 26 -14.70 2.77 -4.79
C ARG A 26 -15.26 3.46 -6.02
N GLU A 27 -14.59 4.52 -6.47
CA GLU A 27 -15.02 5.26 -7.65
C GLU A 27 -14.34 4.76 -8.92
N ALA A 28 -13.69 3.61 -8.84
CA ALA A 28 -13.00 2.99 -9.97
C ALA A 28 -11.89 3.87 -10.55
N GLN A 29 -11.37 4.78 -9.75
CA GLN A 29 -10.22 5.59 -10.15
C GLN A 29 -8.96 4.87 -9.70
N TYR A 30 -8.64 3.79 -10.40
CA TYR A 30 -7.61 2.86 -9.90
C TYR A 30 -6.20 3.43 -9.96
N HIS A 31 -5.90 4.28 -10.95
CA HIS A 31 -4.59 4.92 -10.98
C HIS A 31 -4.38 5.79 -9.75
N LEU A 32 -5.41 6.53 -9.35
CA LEU A 32 -5.32 7.36 -8.18
C LEU A 32 -5.26 6.51 -6.91
N ALA A 33 -6.05 5.45 -6.87
CA ALA A 33 -6.03 4.55 -5.72
C ALA A 33 -4.64 3.95 -5.54
N VAL A 34 -4.02 3.51 -6.64
CA VAL A 34 -2.68 2.94 -6.59
C VAL A 34 -1.69 3.96 -6.05
N PHE A 35 -1.77 5.19 -6.53
CA PHE A 35 -0.88 6.24 -6.06
C PHE A 35 -0.96 6.39 -4.54
N HIS A 36 -2.17 6.45 -4.02
CA HIS A 36 -2.35 6.63 -2.58
C HIS A 36 -1.97 5.38 -1.78
N TYR A 37 -2.33 4.20 -2.29
CA TYR A 37 -1.95 2.96 -1.59
C TYR A 37 -0.45 2.76 -1.57
N ARG A 38 0.25 3.17 -2.63
CA ARG A 38 1.71 3.05 -2.62
C ARG A 38 2.33 3.94 -1.55
N THR A 39 1.78 5.12 -1.36
CA THR A 39 2.24 5.98 -0.28
C THR A 39 2.00 5.32 1.07
N CYS A 40 0.83 4.71 1.23
CA CYS A 40 0.54 4.00 2.48
C CYS A 40 1.52 2.87 2.70
N LEU A 41 1.83 2.14 1.64
CA LEU A 41 2.77 1.02 1.75
C LEU A 41 4.15 1.51 2.17
N GLU A 42 4.61 2.62 1.57
CA GLU A 42 5.90 3.17 1.93
C GLU A 42 5.97 3.55 3.40
N VAL A 43 4.91 4.17 3.89
CA VAL A 43 4.86 4.53 5.30
C VAL A 43 4.90 3.28 6.17
N ALA A 44 4.12 2.27 5.79
CA ALA A 44 4.09 1.03 6.57
C ALA A 44 5.47 0.37 6.61
N GLU A 45 6.18 0.40 5.48
CA GLU A 45 7.51 -0.19 5.43
C GLU A 45 8.48 0.56 6.32
N ARG A 46 8.41 1.88 6.32
CA ARG A 46 9.28 2.67 7.19
C ARG A 46 9.02 2.42 8.65
N ARG A 47 7.77 2.18 9.00
CA ARG A 47 7.40 1.90 10.37
C ARG A 47 7.61 0.44 10.73
N GLU A 48 8.01 -0.36 9.76
CA GLU A 48 8.21 -1.80 9.96
C GLU A 48 6.94 -2.46 10.50
N ASP A 49 5.81 -1.99 10.00
CA ASP A 49 4.51 -2.52 10.40
C ASP A 49 4.12 -3.60 9.40
N CYS A 50 4.45 -4.83 9.72
CA CYS A 50 4.27 -5.94 8.79
C CYS A 50 2.81 -6.16 8.41
N ARG A 51 1.90 -5.96 9.34
CA ARG A 51 0.49 -6.14 9.05
C ARG A 51 -0.01 -5.08 8.08
N ALA A 52 0.43 -3.85 8.26
CA ALA A 52 0.04 -2.80 7.36
C ALA A 52 0.64 -3.01 5.98
N VAL A 53 1.90 -3.47 5.92
CA VAL A 53 2.52 -3.78 4.64
C VAL A 53 1.70 -4.82 3.90
N GLU A 54 1.33 -5.88 4.59
CA GLU A 54 0.52 -6.94 3.97
C GLU A 54 -0.80 -6.39 3.48
N PHE A 55 -1.47 -5.61 4.31
CA PHE A 55 -2.78 -5.05 3.96
C PHE A 55 -2.70 -4.17 2.72
N PHE A 56 -1.75 -3.24 2.71
CA PHE A 56 -1.67 -2.32 1.58
C PHE A 56 -1.16 -3.01 0.32
N ALA A 57 -0.30 -4.01 0.46
CA ALA A 57 0.14 -4.77 -0.70
C ALA A 57 -1.03 -5.50 -1.34
N LEU A 58 -1.92 -6.08 -0.53
CA LEU A 58 -3.08 -6.78 -1.07
C LEU A 58 -4.06 -5.81 -1.72
N ARG A 59 -4.21 -4.62 -1.15
CA ARG A 59 -5.06 -3.60 -1.78
C ARG A 59 -4.52 -3.18 -3.12
N LEU A 60 -3.20 -3.01 -3.20
CA LEU A 60 -2.56 -2.68 -4.47
C LEU A 60 -2.79 -3.78 -5.50
N ALA A 61 -2.65 -5.02 -5.08
CA ALA A 61 -2.88 -6.14 -5.98
C ALA A 61 -4.29 -6.10 -6.55
N ASP A 62 -5.28 -5.84 -5.70
CA ASP A 62 -6.66 -5.75 -6.17
C ASP A 62 -6.84 -4.64 -7.19
N CYS A 63 -6.23 -3.49 -6.96
CA CYS A 63 -6.34 -2.38 -7.90
C CYS A 63 -5.69 -2.73 -9.23
N TYR A 64 -4.53 -3.38 -9.20
CA TYR A 64 -3.86 -3.76 -10.43
C TYR A 64 -4.66 -4.80 -11.20
N ASP A 65 -5.32 -5.73 -10.50
CA ASP A 65 -6.21 -6.67 -11.16
C ASP A 65 -7.34 -5.95 -11.88
N CYS A 66 -7.93 -4.95 -11.21
CA CYS A 66 -9.01 -4.18 -11.83
C CYS A 66 -8.54 -3.42 -13.06
N MET A 67 -7.25 -3.13 -13.13
CA MET A 67 -6.67 -2.44 -14.29
C MET A 67 -6.20 -3.41 -15.37
N GLY A 68 -6.38 -4.72 -15.14
CA GLY A 68 -5.93 -5.72 -16.09
C GLY A 68 -4.43 -5.97 -16.05
N LEU A 69 -3.78 -5.61 -14.97
CA LEU A 69 -2.33 -5.74 -14.84
C LEU A 69 -2.00 -6.88 -13.87
N GLY A 70 -2.29 -8.10 -14.30
CA GLY A 70 -2.16 -9.27 -13.44
C GLY A 70 -0.75 -9.53 -12.94
N HIS A 71 0.26 -9.25 -13.77
CA HIS A 71 1.63 -9.47 -13.32
C HIS A 71 1.97 -8.56 -12.15
N LYS A 72 1.57 -7.31 -12.24
CA LYS A 72 1.80 -6.39 -11.13
C LYS A 72 1.05 -6.84 -9.89
N ALA A 73 -0.19 -7.30 -10.08
CA ALA A 73 -0.98 -7.78 -8.95
C ALA A 73 -0.26 -8.92 -8.25
N GLU A 74 0.31 -9.83 -9.02
CA GLU A 74 1.01 -10.96 -8.43
C GLU A 74 2.25 -10.54 -7.67
N ASP A 75 2.95 -9.53 -8.18
CA ASP A 75 4.12 -9.02 -7.48
C ASP A 75 3.75 -8.53 -6.08
N PHE A 76 2.64 -7.82 -5.99
CA PHE A 76 2.23 -7.31 -4.68
C PHE A 76 1.67 -8.41 -3.78
N ARG A 77 1.05 -9.43 -4.34
CA ARG A 77 0.63 -10.57 -3.54
C ARG A 77 1.83 -11.31 -2.99
N ALA A 78 2.87 -11.44 -3.79
CA ALA A 78 4.10 -12.06 -3.33
C ALA A 78 4.74 -11.24 -2.21
N LEU A 79 4.69 -9.93 -2.33
CA LEU A 79 5.21 -9.07 -1.29
C LEU A 79 4.45 -9.27 0.02
N ALA A 80 3.14 -9.40 -0.07
CA ALA A 80 2.33 -9.62 1.13
C ALA A 80 2.71 -10.95 1.79
N ASP A 81 2.90 -11.98 0.98
CA ASP A 81 3.28 -13.29 1.53
C ASP A 81 4.66 -13.26 2.15
N SER A 82 5.61 -12.62 1.48
CA SER A 82 6.98 -12.63 1.98
C SER A 82 7.13 -11.78 3.22
N GLY A 83 6.26 -10.79 3.38
CA GLY A 83 6.29 -10.00 4.59
C GLY A 83 5.98 -10.81 5.82
N ASP A 84 5.27 -11.90 5.62
CA ASP A 84 4.86 -12.76 6.71
C ASP A 84 5.70 -14.04 6.78
N GLY A 85 5.89 -14.66 5.62
CA GLY A 85 6.54 -15.94 5.55
C GLY A 85 7.95 -15.96 6.08
N PRO A 86 8.83 -15.06 5.65
CA PRO A 86 10.22 -15.12 6.10
C PRO A 86 10.35 -14.97 7.60
N ALA A 87 9.50 -14.16 8.18
CA ALA A 87 9.54 -13.97 9.61
C ALA A 87 9.28 -15.28 10.33
N LEU A 88 8.44 -16.09 9.74
CA LEU A 88 8.12 -17.36 10.36
C LEU A 88 9.25 -18.34 10.25
N LEU A 89 9.97 -18.25 9.17
CA LEU A 89 11.07 -19.18 8.93
C LEU A 89 12.29 -18.83 9.74
N GLY A 90 12.35 -17.57 10.07
CA GLY A 90 13.51 -17.08 10.80
C GLY A 90 13.82 -17.88 11.98
#